data_7a3a0fccf65f4585866a3f6fea2aa66b
#
_entry.id   7a3a0fccf65f4585866a3f6fea2aa66b
#
_cell.length_a   1.000
_cell.length_b   1.000
_cell.length_c   1.000
_cell.angle_alpha   90.00
_cell.angle_beta   90.00
_cell.angle_gamma   90.00
#
_symmetry.space_group_name_H-M   'P 1'
#
loop_
_entity.id
_entity.type
_entity.pdbx_description
1 polymer ?
#
loop_
_entity_poly.entity_id
_entity_poly.type
_entity_poly.pdbx_seq_one_letter_code
_entity_poly.pdbx_strand_id
1 'polypeptide(L)'
;TTIQNMSEILDEEHYGMFSVKDRFLDIFSRMLHNNQISSFAPILLHGPPGVGKTSFVSSVAKALHRKTFKIALGGLDDELELKGCSISYNKAQPGIIIRNVERLGTFSPVIHLDEIDKLGKISDASNIEGILLDMLDNDRTNFMDLYLDIPIDLSNAIFIATANNIE
;
A
#
# COMPACT_ATOMS: atom_id res chain seq x y z
N THR A 1 -5.03 3.87 25.47
CA THR A 1 -4.98 2.63 24.69
C THR A 1 -4.70 2.94 23.24
N THR A 2 -4.25 1.97 22.46
CA THR A 2 -3.74 2.15 21.07
C THR A 2 -4.68 2.95 20.17
N ILE A 3 -6.00 2.72 20.24
CA ILE A 3 -7.00 3.40 19.41
C ILE A 3 -7.15 4.89 19.79
N GLN A 4 -7.10 5.22 21.06
CA GLN A 4 -7.16 6.61 21.54
C GLN A 4 -5.94 7.39 21.07
N ASN A 5 -4.74 6.81 21.18
CA ASN A 5 -3.51 7.43 20.69
C ASN A 5 -3.54 7.61 19.17
N MET A 6 -4.13 6.66 18.42
CA MET A 6 -4.32 6.78 16.98
C MET A 6 -5.27 7.92 16.60
N SER A 7 -6.38 8.04 17.30
CA SER A 7 -7.33 9.15 17.10
C SER A 7 -6.65 10.50 17.33
N GLU A 8 -5.91 10.64 18.42
CA GLU A 8 -5.18 11.87 18.76
C GLU A 8 -4.16 12.24 17.67
N ILE A 9 -3.34 11.29 17.20
CA ILE A 9 -2.35 11.54 16.14
C ILE A 9 -3.03 11.95 14.83
N LEU A 10 -4.12 11.29 14.45
CA LEU A 10 -4.86 11.64 13.24
C LEU A 10 -5.52 13.02 13.35
N ASP A 11 -5.96 13.41 14.52
CA ASP A 11 -6.56 14.73 14.75
C ASP A 11 -5.53 15.84 14.82
N GLU A 12 -4.36 15.59 15.39
CA GLU A 12 -3.25 16.55 15.44
C GLU A 12 -2.65 16.83 14.06
N GLU A 13 -2.49 15.80 13.24
CA GLU A 13 -1.81 15.91 11.94
C GLU A 13 -2.76 16.22 10.78
N HIS A 14 -4.06 15.95 10.93
CA HIS A 14 -5.05 16.14 9.89
C HIS A 14 -6.29 16.86 10.40
N TYR A 15 -6.38 18.15 10.17
CA TYR A 15 -7.62 18.88 10.39
C TYR A 15 -8.61 18.58 9.27
N GLY A 16 -9.80 18.08 9.62
CA GLY A 16 -10.83 17.68 8.66
C GLY A 16 -10.84 16.18 8.37
N MET A 17 -11.58 15.77 7.35
CA MET A 17 -11.77 14.35 6.98
C MET A 17 -12.33 13.47 8.12
N PHE A 18 -13.15 14.04 9.00
CA PHE A 18 -13.68 13.35 10.20
C PHE A 18 -14.34 12.01 9.87
N SER A 19 -15.17 11.97 8.82
CA SER A 19 -15.84 10.74 8.38
C SER A 19 -14.87 9.65 7.91
N VAL A 20 -13.74 10.03 7.34
CA VAL A 20 -12.69 9.09 6.89
C VAL A 20 -11.92 8.57 8.09
N LYS A 21 -11.58 9.45 9.05
CA LYS A 21 -10.93 9.08 10.30
C LYS A 21 -11.78 8.11 11.12
N ASP A 22 -13.05 8.43 11.32
CA ASP A 22 -13.99 7.59 12.08
C ASP A 22 -14.13 6.21 11.43
N ARG A 23 -14.27 6.14 10.11
CA ARG A 23 -14.35 4.87 9.39
C ARG A 23 -13.07 4.07 9.48
N PHE A 24 -11.93 4.74 9.41
CA PHE A 24 -10.62 4.10 9.57
C PHE A 24 -10.45 3.53 10.97
N LEU A 25 -10.80 4.30 12.02
CA LEU A 25 -10.74 3.86 13.40
C LEU A 25 -11.70 2.69 13.68
N ASP A 26 -12.90 2.69 13.07
CA ASP A 26 -13.85 1.58 13.18
C ASP A 26 -13.30 0.28 12.55
N ILE A 27 -12.76 0.37 11.32
CA ILE A 27 -12.10 -0.76 10.66
C ILE A 27 -10.97 -1.30 11.54
N PHE A 28 -10.14 -0.40 12.05
CA PHE A 28 -9.00 -0.75 12.89
C PHE A 28 -9.39 -1.39 14.21
N SER A 29 -10.43 -0.85 14.85
CA SER A 29 -11.00 -1.39 16.10
C SER A 29 -11.50 -2.82 15.93
N ARG A 30 -12.21 -3.09 14.83
CA ARG A 30 -12.69 -4.44 14.50
C ARG A 30 -11.54 -5.42 14.27
N MET A 31 -10.48 -4.99 13.58
CA MET A 31 -9.30 -5.82 13.32
C MET A 31 -8.55 -6.19 14.60
N LEU A 32 -8.38 -5.22 15.51
CA LEU A 32 -7.75 -5.45 16.80
C LEU A 32 -8.59 -6.41 17.68
N HIS A 33 -9.93 -6.33 17.61
CA HIS A 33 -10.82 -7.17 18.41
C HIS A 33 -10.83 -8.63 17.98
N ASN A 34 -10.65 -8.88 16.67
CA ASN A 34 -10.70 -10.22 16.10
C ASN A 34 -9.37 -10.97 16.14
N ASN A 35 -8.31 -10.39 16.72
CA ASN A 35 -6.93 -10.93 16.64
C ASN A 35 -6.46 -11.25 15.20
N GLN A 36 -7.15 -10.74 14.18
CA GLN A 36 -6.83 -10.93 12.78
C GLN A 36 -5.94 -9.79 12.25
N ILE A 37 -4.86 -9.50 12.95
CA ILE A 37 -3.87 -8.50 12.53
C ILE A 37 -3.14 -8.93 11.24
N SER A 38 -3.32 -10.18 10.84
CA SER A 38 -2.53 -10.80 9.76
C SER A 38 -3.07 -10.62 8.34
N SER A 39 -4.24 -10.02 8.11
CA SER A 39 -4.66 -9.66 6.75
C SER A 39 -5.59 -8.45 6.75
N PHE A 40 -5.00 -7.27 6.64
CA PHE A 40 -5.77 -6.06 6.40
C PHE A 40 -6.31 -6.06 4.96
N ALA A 41 -7.62 -5.93 4.80
CA ALA A 41 -8.19 -5.66 3.49
C ALA A 41 -7.61 -4.35 2.94
N PRO A 42 -7.33 -4.27 1.63
CA PRO A 42 -6.88 -3.03 1.01
C PRO A 42 -7.90 -1.91 1.22
N ILE A 43 -7.40 -0.71 1.50
CA ILE A 43 -8.22 0.48 1.70
C ILE A 43 -8.05 1.39 0.49
N LEU A 44 -9.17 1.85 -0.08
CA LEU A 44 -9.17 2.85 -1.15
C LEU A 44 -9.67 4.19 -0.62
N LEU A 45 -8.82 5.22 -0.74
CA LEU A 45 -9.16 6.61 -0.49
C LEU A 45 -9.35 7.34 -1.82
N HIS A 46 -10.55 7.82 -2.07
CA HIS A 46 -10.80 8.60 -3.27
C HIS A 46 -11.30 10.02 -2.92
N GLY A 47 -11.03 10.96 -3.79
CA GLY A 47 -11.45 12.33 -3.64
C GLY A 47 -10.61 13.29 -4.49
N PRO A 48 -11.02 14.56 -4.62
CA PRO A 48 -10.32 15.52 -5.46
C PRO A 48 -8.84 15.68 -5.04
N PRO A 49 -7.99 16.13 -5.96
CA PRO A 49 -6.60 16.42 -5.62
C PRO A 49 -6.52 17.53 -4.56
N GLY A 50 -5.47 17.47 -3.72
CA GLY A 50 -5.21 18.50 -2.71
C GLY A 50 -6.00 18.39 -1.41
N VAL A 51 -6.86 17.37 -1.22
CA VAL A 51 -7.59 17.16 0.05
C VAL A 51 -6.76 16.48 1.15
N GLY A 52 -5.50 16.14 0.87
CA GLY A 52 -4.59 15.58 1.87
C GLY A 52 -4.58 14.05 1.96
N LYS A 53 -4.97 13.33 0.90
CA LYS A 53 -4.95 11.86 0.89
C LYS A 53 -3.57 11.27 1.23
N THR A 54 -2.52 11.80 0.61
CA THR A 54 -1.14 11.35 0.84
C THR A 54 -0.68 11.59 2.28
N SER A 55 -0.95 12.78 2.83
CA SER A 55 -0.60 13.07 4.22
C SER A 55 -1.39 12.20 5.19
N PHE A 56 -2.64 11.90 4.87
CA PHE A 56 -3.45 10.97 5.68
C PHE A 56 -2.82 9.59 5.77
N VAL A 57 -2.32 9.04 4.65
CA VAL A 57 -1.62 7.73 4.65
C VAL A 57 -0.38 7.78 5.54
N SER A 58 0.38 8.87 5.50
CA SER A 58 1.56 9.05 6.35
C SER A 58 1.20 9.12 7.83
N SER A 59 0.12 9.81 8.17
CA SER A 59 -0.39 9.91 9.55
C SER A 59 -0.89 8.57 10.06
N VAL A 60 -1.55 7.78 9.21
CA VAL A 60 -1.95 6.40 9.53
C VAL A 60 -0.74 5.54 9.84
N ALA A 61 0.29 5.56 8.99
CA ALA A 61 1.50 4.79 9.23
C ALA A 61 2.18 5.17 10.56
N LYS A 62 2.23 6.46 10.87
CA LYS A 62 2.76 6.96 12.14
C LYS A 62 1.93 6.48 13.34
N ALA A 63 0.61 6.58 13.26
CA ALA A 63 -0.30 6.13 14.30
C ALA A 63 -0.18 4.61 14.58
N LEU A 64 0.16 3.83 13.56
CA LEU A 64 0.43 2.40 13.65
C LEU A 64 1.84 2.03 14.05
N HIS A 65 2.72 3.02 14.23
CA HIS A 65 4.16 2.82 14.42
C HIS A 65 4.79 1.97 13.31
N ARG A 66 4.30 2.14 12.07
CA ARG A 66 4.81 1.42 10.90
C ARG A 66 5.54 2.37 9.96
N LYS A 67 6.55 1.83 9.31
CA LYS A 67 7.22 2.53 8.21
C LYS A 67 6.33 2.48 6.96
N THR A 68 6.49 3.46 6.08
CA THR A 68 5.71 3.58 4.85
C THR A 68 6.58 3.92 3.66
N PHE A 69 6.15 3.50 2.50
CA PHE A 69 6.66 3.95 1.22
C PHE A 69 5.52 4.06 0.20
N LYS A 70 5.76 4.86 -0.82
CA LYS A 70 4.81 5.13 -1.89
C LYS A 70 5.24 4.50 -3.21
N ILE A 71 4.28 3.92 -3.92
CA ILE A 71 4.41 3.49 -5.30
C ILE A 71 3.47 4.38 -6.12
N ALA A 72 4.04 5.22 -7.00
CA ALA A 72 3.26 6.06 -7.92
C ALA A 72 2.88 5.23 -9.15
N LEU A 73 1.70 4.64 -9.15
CA LEU A 73 1.25 3.73 -10.21
C LEU A 73 1.15 4.41 -11.58
N GLY A 74 0.79 5.70 -11.60
CA GLY A 74 0.74 6.49 -12.83
C GLY A 74 2.11 6.76 -13.46
N GLY A 75 3.20 6.48 -12.76
CA GLY A 75 4.58 6.65 -13.24
C GLY A 75 5.31 5.36 -13.53
N LEU A 76 4.62 4.20 -13.44
CA LEU A 76 5.22 2.91 -13.80
C LEU A 76 5.24 2.75 -15.32
N ASP A 77 6.42 2.50 -15.88
CA ASP A 77 6.59 2.28 -17.31
C ASP A 77 6.51 0.78 -17.68
N ASP A 78 6.82 -0.11 -16.72
CA ASP A 78 6.95 -1.54 -16.96
C ASP A 78 6.52 -2.36 -15.70
N GLU A 79 5.91 -3.52 -15.94
CA GLU A 79 5.58 -4.49 -14.90
C GLU A 79 6.80 -4.98 -14.11
N LEU A 80 7.97 -5.00 -14.74
CA LEU A 80 9.23 -5.40 -14.12
C LEU A 80 9.66 -4.46 -12.98
N GLU A 81 9.14 -3.23 -12.94
CA GLU A 81 9.37 -2.35 -11.80
C GLU A 81 8.70 -2.88 -10.53
N LEU A 82 7.53 -3.52 -10.65
CA LEU A 82 6.83 -4.15 -9.53
C LEU A 82 7.42 -5.52 -9.17
N LYS A 83 7.60 -6.39 -10.16
CA LYS A 83 8.03 -7.78 -9.97
C LYS A 83 9.53 -7.99 -9.92
N GLY A 84 10.32 -6.99 -10.30
CA GLY A 84 11.76 -7.18 -10.49
C GLY A 84 12.10 -7.85 -11.81
N CYS A 85 13.38 -7.94 -12.09
CA CYS A 85 13.93 -8.53 -13.30
C CYS A 85 14.91 -9.65 -12.91
N SER A 86 14.72 -10.83 -13.50
CA SER A 86 15.54 -12.01 -13.22
C SER A 86 17.03 -11.74 -13.38
N ILE A 87 17.84 -12.37 -12.52
CA ILE A 87 19.32 -12.26 -12.52
C ILE A 87 19.95 -12.68 -13.87
N SER A 88 19.22 -13.37 -14.72
CA SER A 88 19.67 -13.76 -16.07
C SER A 88 19.75 -12.59 -17.04
N TYR A 89 19.20 -11.44 -16.72
CA TYR A 89 19.17 -10.26 -17.58
C TYR A 89 20.21 -9.21 -17.19
N ASN A 90 20.69 -8.44 -18.17
CA ASN A 90 21.71 -7.41 -17.96
C ASN A 90 21.29 -6.27 -17.00
N LYS A 91 19.98 -6.09 -16.78
CA LYS A 91 19.40 -5.08 -15.86
C LYS A 91 18.69 -5.74 -14.67
N ALA A 92 19.22 -6.87 -14.22
CA ALA A 92 18.65 -7.60 -13.10
C ALA A 92 18.58 -6.72 -11.84
N GLN A 93 17.40 -6.60 -11.27
CA GLN A 93 17.16 -5.89 -10.01
C GLN A 93 15.89 -6.36 -9.34
N PRO A 94 15.80 -6.30 -8.00
CA PRO A 94 14.57 -6.57 -7.29
C PRO A 94 13.47 -5.57 -7.65
N GLY A 95 12.22 -6.00 -7.52
CA GLY A 95 11.06 -5.13 -7.67
C GLY A 95 11.00 -4.05 -6.60
N ILE A 96 10.17 -3.04 -6.82
CA ILE A 96 10.05 -1.85 -5.95
C ILE A 96 9.65 -2.23 -4.52
N ILE A 97 8.85 -3.28 -4.33
CA ILE A 97 8.43 -3.75 -3.01
C ILE A 97 9.64 -4.27 -2.23
N ILE A 98 10.41 -5.18 -2.82
CA ILE A 98 11.59 -5.77 -2.16
C ILE A 98 12.65 -4.72 -1.86
N ARG A 99 12.93 -3.82 -2.80
CA ARG A 99 13.88 -2.72 -2.58
C ARG A 99 13.48 -1.83 -1.40
N ASN A 100 12.18 -1.55 -1.26
CA ASN A 100 11.70 -0.73 -0.14
C ASN A 100 11.64 -1.51 1.18
N VAL A 101 11.25 -2.78 1.17
CA VAL A 101 11.28 -3.65 2.36
C VAL A 101 12.71 -3.77 2.89
N GLU A 102 13.68 -3.98 2.02
CA GLU A 102 15.11 -4.00 2.38
C GLU A 102 15.55 -2.66 2.99
N ARG A 103 15.30 -1.56 2.29
CA ARG A 103 15.66 -0.21 2.74
C ARG A 103 15.04 0.14 4.09
N LEU A 104 13.81 -0.26 4.32
CA LEU A 104 13.07 0.03 5.55
C LEU A 104 13.35 -0.98 6.67
N GLY A 105 13.83 -2.18 6.32
CA GLY A 105 14.11 -3.26 7.27
C GLY A 105 12.85 -3.82 7.92
N THR A 106 11.73 -3.90 7.18
CA THR A 106 10.47 -4.43 7.71
C THR A 106 9.61 -5.06 6.62
N PHE A 107 8.95 -6.18 6.95
CA PHE A 107 7.92 -6.83 6.14
C PHE A 107 6.48 -6.43 6.53
N SER A 108 6.34 -5.45 7.42
CA SER A 108 5.06 -4.95 7.90
C SER A 108 4.86 -3.45 7.61
N PRO A 109 5.21 -2.94 6.39
CA PRO A 109 5.05 -1.53 6.07
C PRO A 109 3.58 -1.19 5.78
N VAL A 110 3.30 0.11 5.78
CA VAL A 110 2.14 0.66 5.07
C VAL A 110 2.58 0.99 3.66
N ILE A 111 1.99 0.32 2.66
CA ILE A 111 2.29 0.53 1.25
C ILE A 111 1.23 1.45 0.66
N HIS A 112 1.64 2.63 0.23
CA HIS A 112 0.77 3.62 -0.40
C HIS A 112 0.81 3.43 -1.92
N LEU A 113 -0.29 2.94 -2.51
CA LEU A 113 -0.49 2.84 -3.95
C LEU A 113 -1.13 4.14 -4.44
N ASP A 114 -0.33 5.07 -4.95
CA ASP A 114 -0.82 6.37 -5.40
C ASP A 114 -1.25 6.34 -6.87
N GLU A 115 -2.27 7.13 -7.18
CA GLU A 115 -2.77 7.34 -8.55
C GLU A 115 -3.27 6.04 -9.23
N ILE A 116 -4.01 5.20 -8.49
CA ILE A 116 -4.56 3.94 -9.04
C ILE A 116 -5.50 4.15 -10.23
N ASP A 117 -6.14 5.32 -10.30
CA ASP A 117 -7.01 5.76 -11.41
C ASP A 117 -6.25 6.03 -12.72
N LYS A 118 -4.93 6.07 -12.69
CA LYS A 118 -4.11 6.29 -13.88
C LYS A 118 -3.65 4.99 -14.57
N LEU A 119 -3.86 3.83 -13.94
CA LEU A 119 -3.43 2.54 -14.50
C LEU A 119 -4.01 2.27 -15.89
N GLY A 120 -5.28 2.53 -16.13
CA GLY A 120 -5.94 2.30 -17.42
C GLY A 120 -5.44 3.17 -18.58
N LYS A 121 -4.46 4.06 -18.35
CA LYS A 121 -3.86 4.94 -19.37
C LYS A 121 -2.48 4.48 -19.83
N ILE A 122 -1.96 3.40 -19.24
CA ILE A 122 -0.64 2.85 -19.53
C ILE A 122 -0.79 1.77 -20.59
N SER A 123 0.14 1.69 -21.56
CA SER A 123 0.07 0.70 -22.67
C SER A 123 0.08 -0.76 -22.21
N ASP A 124 0.69 -1.05 -21.07
CA ASP A 124 0.77 -2.39 -20.45
C ASP A 124 -0.05 -2.52 -19.16
N ALA A 125 -1.12 -1.73 -19.05
CA ALA A 125 -2.00 -1.67 -17.86
C ALA A 125 -2.50 -3.04 -17.42
N SER A 126 -2.86 -3.91 -18.37
CA SER A 126 -3.40 -5.24 -18.07
C SER A 126 -2.45 -6.13 -17.26
N ASN A 127 -1.15 -6.02 -17.51
CA ASN A 127 -0.15 -6.79 -16.77
C ASN A 127 0.06 -6.22 -15.36
N ILE A 128 0.12 -4.90 -15.23
CA ILE A 128 0.25 -4.21 -13.94
C ILE A 128 -0.99 -4.46 -13.08
N GLU A 129 -2.18 -4.41 -13.67
CA GLU A 129 -3.44 -4.73 -12.97
C GLU A 129 -3.45 -6.17 -12.43
N GLY A 130 -3.00 -7.14 -13.23
CA GLY A 130 -2.88 -8.52 -12.80
C GLY A 130 -1.94 -8.69 -11.60
N ILE A 131 -0.80 -8.02 -11.61
CA ILE A 131 0.16 -8.03 -10.51
C ILE A 131 -0.44 -7.40 -9.25
N LEU A 132 -1.14 -6.29 -9.39
CA LEU A 132 -1.80 -5.62 -8.26
C LEU A 132 -2.91 -6.50 -7.67
N LEU A 133 -3.68 -7.21 -8.49
CA LEU A 133 -4.68 -8.15 -8.01
C LEU A 133 -4.04 -9.26 -7.17
N ASP A 134 -2.93 -9.84 -7.63
CA ASP A 134 -2.17 -10.84 -6.87
C ASP A 134 -1.65 -10.28 -5.53
N MET A 135 -1.17 -9.04 -5.54
CA MET A 135 -0.68 -8.36 -4.33
C MET A 135 -1.79 -8.03 -3.33
N LEU A 136 -2.98 -7.72 -3.82
CA LEU A 136 -4.11 -7.26 -3.02
C LEU A 136 -5.08 -8.39 -2.65
N ASP A 137 -4.84 -9.61 -3.13
CA ASP A 137 -5.65 -10.77 -2.81
C ASP A 137 -5.62 -11.09 -1.31
N ASN A 138 -6.59 -11.86 -0.85
CA ASN A 138 -6.69 -12.28 0.55
C ASN A 138 -5.52 -13.17 0.98
N ASP A 139 -4.97 -13.97 0.07
CA ASP A 139 -3.75 -14.76 0.29
C ASP A 139 -2.53 -14.05 -0.33
N ARG A 140 -1.92 -13.17 0.44
CA ARG A 140 -0.73 -12.39 0.04
C ARG A 140 0.58 -13.07 0.37
N THR A 141 0.58 -14.37 0.55
CA THR A 141 1.78 -15.14 0.93
C THR A 141 2.64 -15.53 -0.26
N ASN A 142 2.14 -15.37 -1.49
CA ASN A 142 2.74 -15.92 -2.71
C ASN A 142 3.11 -14.85 -3.75
N PHE A 143 3.34 -13.61 -3.34
CA PHE A 143 3.82 -12.59 -4.27
C PHE A 143 5.23 -12.95 -4.76
N MET A 144 5.40 -13.08 -6.09
CA MET A 144 6.69 -13.46 -6.68
C MET A 144 7.50 -12.24 -7.08
N ASP A 145 8.67 -12.08 -6.49
CA ASP A 145 9.72 -11.21 -7.03
C ASP A 145 10.63 -12.01 -7.95
N LEU A 146 10.73 -11.57 -9.22
CA LEU A 146 11.45 -12.34 -10.26
C LEU A 146 12.97 -12.29 -10.09
N TYR A 147 13.49 -11.31 -9.36
CA TYR A 147 14.92 -11.24 -9.07
C TYR A 147 15.30 -12.25 -7.99
N LEU A 148 14.52 -12.32 -6.92
CA LEU A 148 14.77 -13.27 -5.84
C LEU A 148 14.32 -14.69 -6.18
N ASP A 149 13.38 -14.84 -7.12
CA ASP A 149 12.78 -16.10 -7.54
C ASP A 149 12.22 -16.94 -6.37
N ILE A 150 11.65 -16.25 -5.40
CA ILE A 150 11.00 -16.84 -4.22
C ILE A 150 9.68 -16.12 -3.92
N PRO A 151 8.69 -16.82 -3.34
CA PRO A 151 7.48 -16.17 -2.87
C PRO A 151 7.76 -15.27 -1.66
N ILE A 152 7.16 -14.10 -1.67
CA ILE A 152 7.25 -13.10 -0.62
C ILE A 152 5.92 -13.03 0.12
N ASP A 153 5.97 -13.11 1.43
CA ASP A 153 4.80 -12.96 2.29
C ASP A 153 4.51 -11.47 2.56
N LEU A 154 3.47 -10.96 1.93
CA LEU A 154 2.97 -9.59 2.10
C LEU A 154 1.75 -9.50 3.03
N SER A 155 1.37 -10.59 3.72
CA SER A 155 0.18 -10.65 4.57
C SER A 155 0.20 -9.63 5.72
N ASN A 156 1.37 -9.26 6.21
CA ASN A 156 1.53 -8.26 7.27
C ASN A 156 1.63 -6.81 6.76
N ALA A 157 1.70 -6.59 5.46
CA ALA A 157 1.67 -5.26 4.88
C ALA A 157 0.24 -4.70 4.85
N ILE A 158 0.12 -3.38 5.03
CA ILE A 158 -1.14 -2.66 4.89
C ILE A 158 -1.10 -1.90 3.58
N PHE A 159 -2.06 -2.16 2.69
CA PHE A 159 -2.18 -1.47 1.40
C PHE A 159 -3.25 -0.38 1.48
N ILE A 160 -2.85 0.86 1.20
CA ILE A 160 -3.75 2.00 1.07
C ILE A 160 -3.57 2.58 -0.32
N ALA A 161 -4.60 2.48 -1.14
CA ALA A 161 -4.63 3.06 -2.48
C ALA A 161 -5.27 4.45 -2.45
N THR A 162 -4.78 5.35 -3.28
CA THR A 162 -5.38 6.68 -3.49
C THR A 162 -5.73 6.90 -4.94
N ALA A 163 -6.89 7.51 -5.19
CA ALA A 163 -7.38 7.90 -6.49
C ALA A 163 -7.92 9.33 -6.46
N ASN A 164 -7.80 10.05 -7.57
CA ASN A 164 -8.41 11.38 -7.72
C ASN A 164 -9.80 11.29 -8.31
N ASN A 165 -10.01 10.40 -9.28
CA ASN A 165 -11.30 10.15 -9.91
C ASN A 165 -11.57 8.64 -9.90
N ILE A 166 -12.84 8.28 -9.66
CA ILE A 166 -13.36 6.93 -9.89
C ILE A 166 -14.45 7.11 -10.94
N GLU A 167 -14.15 6.81 -12.19
CA GLU A 167 -15.13 6.65 -13.27
C GLU A 167 -15.34 5.15 -13.51
#